data_f730ededd9714a493e7a69f953a87869
#
_entry.id   f730ededd9714a493e7a69f953a87869
#
_cell.length_a   1.000
_cell.length_b   1.000
_cell.length_c   1.000
_cell.angle_alpha   90.00
_cell.angle_beta   90.00
_cell.angle_gamma   90.00
#
_symmetry.space_group_name_H-M   'P 1'
#
loop_
_entity.id
_entity.type
_entity.pdbx_description
1 polymer ?
#
loop_
_entity_poly.entity_id
_entity_poly.type
_entity_poly.pdbx_seq_one_letter_code
_entity_poly.pdbx_strand_id
1 'polypeptide(L)'
;MALPAPRMLDPRSVPALRWGIIGPGSIADTFVGAIHRHTTQRAVATASRTAGQADAFAKTHGLERVHESYEALVADPEVDAIYVATHISDHLTYARMAVDAGKHVLVEKPLSYSASDAEEFFAHATAAGVLAMEAMWTRYLPVSDVYRQLVEAGEIGTPEFFQANFANDNRHIERLWTPASGGIVHDMGIYPIAFAQFVMGNPSAIHATGRVTAEGMDAESYVTLEYDYGSRSLLYISGTATVPCTATISTSTNMVTFDHPFFVPTGLSVSNKDLYFTGEHWADTTAVQGHDGLSYQASYFAQYVSEGRTDSPLHSHADTVGNLRVAEAICEQIGAYPSGQ
;
A
#
# COMPACT_ATOMS: atom_id res chain seq x y z
N MET A 1 -8.05 16.83 -24.46
CA MET A 1 -6.72 16.87 -23.80
C MET A 1 -6.07 15.51 -24.04
N ALA A 2 -4.84 15.46 -24.54
CA ALA A 2 -4.16 14.17 -24.70
C ALA A 2 -3.60 13.74 -23.35
N LEU A 3 -3.94 12.53 -22.88
CA LEU A 3 -3.43 12.00 -21.61
C LEU A 3 -1.96 11.59 -21.74
N PRO A 4 -1.10 11.89 -20.76
CA PRO A 4 0.33 11.65 -20.85
C PRO A 4 0.68 10.15 -20.76
N ALA A 5 1.81 9.76 -21.33
CA ALA A 5 2.40 8.46 -21.05
C ALA A 5 3.04 8.43 -19.66
N PRO A 6 2.98 7.30 -18.92
CA PRO A 6 3.57 7.20 -17.59
C PRO A 6 5.11 7.26 -17.65
N ARG A 7 5.72 7.95 -16.70
CA ARG A 7 7.18 8.09 -16.51
C ARG A 7 7.70 6.98 -15.59
N MET A 8 7.62 5.74 -16.04
CA MET A 8 8.02 4.60 -15.21
C MET A 8 9.52 4.35 -15.29
N LEU A 9 10.11 3.91 -14.18
CA LEU A 9 11.45 3.32 -14.20
C LEU A 9 11.42 2.06 -15.06
N ASP A 10 12.48 1.84 -15.85
CA ASP A 10 12.71 0.52 -16.43
C ASP A 10 13.14 -0.44 -15.30
N PRO A 11 12.32 -1.44 -14.95
CA PRO A 11 12.61 -2.33 -13.84
C PRO A 11 13.88 -3.17 -13.99
N ARG A 12 14.43 -3.23 -15.22
CA ARG A 12 15.65 -3.95 -15.53
C ARG A 12 16.91 -3.08 -15.53
N SER A 13 16.74 -1.75 -15.44
CA SER A 13 17.84 -0.80 -15.40
C SER A 13 18.26 -0.42 -13.97
N VAL A 14 17.44 -0.73 -12.98
CA VAL A 14 17.77 -0.45 -11.57
C VAL A 14 18.69 -1.52 -10.98
N PRO A 15 19.58 -1.17 -10.02
CA PRO A 15 20.44 -2.13 -9.35
C PRO A 15 19.64 -3.28 -8.71
N ALA A 16 20.10 -4.50 -8.89
CA ALA A 16 19.47 -5.66 -8.28
C ALA A 16 19.77 -5.72 -6.78
N LEU A 17 18.74 -5.90 -5.96
CA LEU A 17 18.86 -6.22 -4.54
C LEU A 17 18.59 -7.71 -4.32
N ARG A 18 19.25 -8.26 -3.30
CA ARG A 18 19.04 -9.61 -2.80
C ARG A 18 18.04 -9.54 -1.65
N TRP A 19 16.84 -10.05 -1.86
CA TRP A 19 15.74 -9.95 -0.90
C TRP A 19 15.67 -11.15 0.04
N GLY A 20 15.56 -10.88 1.33
CA GLY A 20 15.15 -11.84 2.34
C GLY A 20 13.65 -11.71 2.62
N ILE A 21 12.95 -12.83 2.75
CA ILE A 21 11.48 -12.85 2.93
C ILE A 21 11.13 -13.31 4.33
N ILE A 22 10.51 -12.44 5.11
CA ILE A 22 9.93 -12.72 6.42
C ILE A 22 8.42 -12.90 6.28
N GLY A 23 7.89 -14.09 6.64
CA GLY A 23 6.47 -14.41 6.46
C GLY A 23 6.14 -14.86 5.04
N PRO A 24 6.61 -16.05 4.61
CA PRO A 24 6.39 -16.59 3.27
C PRO A 24 4.95 -17.09 3.09
N GLY A 25 3.97 -16.17 3.12
CA GLY A 25 2.55 -16.37 2.89
C GLY A 25 2.14 -16.00 1.46
N SER A 26 0.81 -15.87 1.23
CA SER A 26 0.24 -15.63 -0.11
C SER A 26 0.70 -14.32 -0.75
N ILE A 27 0.82 -13.23 0.01
CA ILE A 27 1.27 -11.97 -0.55
C ILE A 27 2.78 -11.99 -0.86
N ALA A 28 3.58 -12.68 -0.04
CA ALA A 28 4.98 -12.90 -0.33
C ALA A 28 5.19 -13.75 -1.59
N ASP A 29 4.35 -14.79 -1.80
CA ASP A 29 4.33 -15.60 -3.01
C ASP A 29 4.07 -14.74 -4.25
N THR A 30 3.07 -13.86 -4.16
CA THR A 30 2.73 -12.91 -5.22
C THR A 30 3.86 -11.91 -5.47
N PHE A 31 4.44 -11.32 -4.42
CA PHE A 31 5.55 -10.37 -4.53
C PHE A 31 6.78 -10.98 -5.19
N VAL A 32 7.23 -12.15 -4.70
CA VAL A 32 8.40 -12.84 -5.26
C VAL A 32 8.16 -13.26 -6.70
N GLY A 33 6.96 -13.77 -7.01
CA GLY A 33 6.57 -14.08 -8.39
C GLY A 33 6.64 -12.85 -9.30
N ALA A 34 6.14 -11.70 -8.85
CA ALA A 34 6.14 -10.45 -9.62
C ALA A 34 7.57 -9.92 -9.86
N ILE A 35 8.41 -9.84 -8.82
CA ILE A 35 9.79 -9.33 -8.99
C ILE A 35 10.64 -10.23 -9.88
N HIS A 36 10.48 -11.55 -9.78
CA HIS A 36 11.22 -12.50 -10.62
C HIS A 36 10.80 -12.44 -12.09
N ARG A 37 9.52 -12.18 -12.39
CA ARG A 37 9.01 -12.09 -13.78
C ARG A 37 9.40 -10.77 -14.43
N HIS A 38 9.30 -9.66 -13.73
CA HIS A 38 9.29 -8.33 -14.35
C HIS A 38 10.54 -7.49 -14.07
N THR A 39 11.44 -7.91 -13.17
CA THR A 39 12.60 -7.13 -12.74
C THR A 39 13.89 -7.93 -12.72
N THR A 40 14.99 -7.25 -12.35
CA THR A 40 16.26 -7.89 -12.01
C THR A 40 16.37 -8.25 -10.52
N GLN A 41 15.39 -7.88 -9.70
CA GLN A 41 15.36 -8.17 -8.27
C GLN A 41 15.27 -9.68 -8.01
N ARG A 42 15.91 -10.17 -6.95
CA ARG A 42 15.90 -11.59 -6.61
C ARG A 42 15.63 -11.82 -5.12
N ALA A 43 14.61 -12.61 -4.81
CA ALA A 43 14.50 -13.23 -3.50
C ALA A 43 15.53 -14.35 -3.41
N VAL A 44 16.38 -14.30 -2.40
CA VAL A 44 17.51 -15.25 -2.23
C VAL A 44 17.40 -16.10 -0.96
N ALA A 45 16.66 -15.62 0.04
CA ALA A 45 16.55 -16.26 1.32
C ALA A 45 15.15 -16.08 1.93
N THR A 46 14.75 -17.02 2.77
CA THR A 46 13.51 -16.93 3.56
C THR A 46 13.64 -17.63 4.91
N ALA A 47 12.74 -17.29 5.82
CA ALA A 47 12.53 -18.01 7.07
C ALA A 47 11.03 -18.02 7.43
N SER A 48 10.60 -18.98 8.25
CA SER A 48 9.23 -19.06 8.75
C SER A 48 9.18 -19.66 10.14
N ARG A 49 8.24 -19.18 10.96
CA ARG A 49 7.91 -19.83 12.25
C ARG A 49 7.09 -21.12 12.06
N THR A 50 6.48 -21.30 10.90
CA THR A 50 5.69 -22.48 10.57
C THR A 50 6.59 -23.53 9.92
N ALA A 51 6.67 -24.73 10.54
CA ALA A 51 7.50 -25.81 10.06
C ALA A 51 7.18 -26.19 8.61
N GLY A 52 8.22 -26.33 7.77
CA GLY A 52 8.13 -26.70 6.36
C GLY A 52 7.61 -25.63 5.40
N GLN A 53 7.09 -24.49 5.89
CA GLN A 53 6.58 -23.43 5.05
C GLN A 53 7.71 -22.72 4.30
N ALA A 54 8.81 -22.43 4.97
CA ALA A 54 9.97 -21.78 4.34
C ALA A 54 10.60 -22.68 3.26
N ASP A 55 10.72 -23.98 3.51
CA ASP A 55 11.23 -24.94 2.53
C ASP A 55 10.33 -25.05 1.29
N ALA A 56 9.01 -25.11 1.50
CA ALA A 56 8.05 -25.16 0.40
C ALA A 56 8.10 -23.89 -0.44
N PHE A 57 8.18 -22.73 0.20
CA PHE A 57 8.29 -21.42 -0.46
C PHE A 57 9.60 -21.29 -1.25
N ALA A 58 10.72 -21.66 -0.63
CA ALA A 58 12.03 -21.65 -1.29
C ALA A 58 12.06 -22.56 -2.52
N LYS A 59 11.49 -23.75 -2.42
CA LYS A 59 11.36 -24.69 -3.55
C LYS A 59 10.50 -24.10 -4.69
N THR A 60 9.38 -23.46 -4.35
CA THR A 60 8.47 -22.86 -5.34
C THR A 60 9.13 -21.74 -6.14
N HIS A 61 9.89 -20.89 -5.47
CA HIS A 61 10.50 -19.71 -6.06
C HIS A 61 11.99 -19.86 -6.41
N GLY A 62 12.59 -21.00 -6.12
CA GLY A 62 14.02 -21.27 -6.39
C GLY A 62 14.96 -20.44 -5.51
N LEU A 63 14.58 -20.18 -4.24
CA LEU A 63 15.45 -19.50 -3.30
C LEU A 63 16.60 -20.41 -2.88
N GLU A 64 17.78 -19.82 -2.75
CA GLU A 64 18.99 -20.57 -2.44
C GLU A 64 19.10 -20.95 -0.97
N ARG A 65 18.51 -20.15 -0.07
CA ARG A 65 18.70 -20.27 1.38
C ARG A 65 17.39 -20.26 2.15
N VAL A 66 17.32 -21.19 3.11
CA VAL A 66 16.27 -21.25 4.13
C VAL A 66 16.96 -21.15 5.48
N HIS A 67 16.59 -20.15 6.26
CA HIS A 67 17.12 -19.93 7.60
C HIS A 67 16.19 -20.51 8.66
N GLU A 68 16.79 -20.94 9.78
CA GLU A 68 16.07 -21.54 10.91
C GLU A 68 15.30 -20.52 11.76
N SER A 69 15.64 -19.20 11.62
CA SER A 69 14.97 -18.12 12.33
C SER A 69 15.01 -16.80 11.54
N TYR A 70 14.20 -15.83 11.93
CA TYR A 70 14.22 -14.49 11.33
C TYR A 70 15.50 -13.74 11.70
N GLU A 71 16.06 -13.98 12.90
CA GLU A 71 17.34 -13.42 13.35
C GLU A 71 18.48 -13.91 12.44
N ALA A 72 18.50 -15.20 12.11
CA ALA A 72 19.50 -15.76 11.20
C ALA A 72 19.34 -15.18 9.78
N LEU A 73 18.11 -14.98 9.32
CA LEU A 73 17.84 -14.37 8.01
C LEU A 73 18.32 -12.93 7.91
N VAL A 74 18.03 -12.09 8.91
CA VAL A 74 18.46 -10.67 8.86
C VAL A 74 19.98 -10.52 9.06
N ALA A 75 20.63 -11.48 9.72
CA ALA A 75 22.09 -11.51 9.88
C ALA A 75 22.85 -12.00 8.64
N ASP A 76 22.15 -12.54 7.62
CA ASP A 76 22.79 -13.05 6.40
C ASP A 76 23.43 -11.89 5.60
N PRO A 77 24.77 -11.89 5.38
CA PRO A 77 25.44 -10.85 4.61
C PRO A 77 25.10 -10.87 3.12
N GLU A 78 24.51 -11.95 2.63
CA GLU A 78 24.05 -12.07 1.24
C GLU A 78 22.63 -11.55 1.02
N VAL A 79 22.01 -10.93 2.05
CA VAL A 79 20.71 -10.27 1.98
C VAL A 79 20.92 -8.75 2.09
N ASP A 80 20.39 -7.98 1.14
CA ASP A 80 20.48 -6.52 1.11
C ASP A 80 19.24 -5.85 1.70
N ALA A 81 18.07 -6.44 1.45
CA ALA A 81 16.77 -5.90 1.84
C ALA A 81 15.84 -7.00 2.38
N ILE A 82 15.01 -6.64 3.32
CA ILE A 82 13.99 -7.54 3.90
C ILE A 82 12.59 -7.10 3.45
N TYR A 83 11.81 -8.05 2.96
CA TYR A 83 10.37 -7.89 2.78
C TYR A 83 9.64 -8.55 3.94
N VAL A 84 8.90 -7.75 4.72
CA VAL A 84 8.10 -8.21 5.86
C VAL A 84 6.66 -8.38 5.42
N ALA A 85 6.18 -9.62 5.40
CA ALA A 85 4.84 -10.01 4.93
C ALA A 85 4.12 -10.92 5.94
N THR A 86 4.25 -10.62 7.21
CA THR A 86 3.62 -11.32 8.33
C THR A 86 2.20 -10.80 8.59
N HIS A 87 1.61 -11.10 9.73
CA HIS A 87 0.44 -10.37 10.21
C HIS A 87 0.84 -8.96 10.64
N ILE A 88 -0.07 -8.00 10.51
CA ILE A 88 0.16 -6.60 10.86
C ILE A 88 0.65 -6.44 12.31
N SER A 89 0.15 -7.25 13.25
CA SER A 89 0.62 -7.29 14.65
C SER A 89 2.13 -7.51 14.82
N ASP A 90 2.75 -8.15 13.85
CA ASP A 90 4.16 -8.53 13.90
C ASP A 90 5.05 -7.65 13.00
N HIS A 91 4.46 -6.77 12.16
CA HIS A 91 5.19 -5.98 11.15
C HIS A 91 6.34 -5.20 11.76
N LEU A 92 6.07 -4.36 12.75
CA LEU A 92 7.10 -3.50 13.33
C LEU A 92 8.16 -4.27 14.13
N THR A 93 7.81 -5.42 14.72
CA THR A 93 8.79 -6.28 15.41
C THR A 93 9.87 -6.75 14.43
N TYR A 94 9.46 -7.26 13.29
CA TYR A 94 10.43 -7.78 12.31
C TYR A 94 11.06 -6.69 11.46
N ALA A 95 10.35 -5.59 11.23
CA ALA A 95 10.91 -4.42 10.57
C ALA A 95 12.05 -3.79 11.40
N ARG A 96 11.87 -3.63 12.71
CA ARG A 96 12.92 -3.15 13.62
C ARG A 96 14.12 -4.10 13.66
N MET A 97 13.87 -5.41 13.71
CA MET A 97 14.94 -6.43 13.64
C MET A 97 15.78 -6.29 12.36
N ALA A 98 15.15 -6.04 11.22
CA ALA A 98 15.85 -5.81 9.96
C ALA A 98 16.68 -4.52 9.99
N VAL A 99 16.11 -3.41 10.50
CA VAL A 99 16.81 -2.12 10.66
C VAL A 99 18.01 -2.25 11.59
N ASP A 100 17.87 -2.96 12.73
CA ASP A 100 18.96 -3.19 13.69
C ASP A 100 20.10 -4.01 13.08
N ALA A 101 19.78 -4.87 12.10
CA ALA A 101 20.78 -5.61 11.32
C ALA A 101 21.35 -4.80 10.13
N GLY A 102 21.00 -3.52 9.99
CA GLY A 102 21.45 -2.65 8.90
C GLY A 102 20.84 -2.98 7.53
N LYS A 103 19.69 -3.67 7.49
CA LYS A 103 19.02 -4.03 6.24
C LYS A 103 17.98 -2.98 5.87
N HIS A 104 17.88 -2.67 4.58
CA HIS A 104 16.73 -1.94 4.05
C HIS A 104 15.46 -2.77 4.20
N VAL A 105 14.31 -2.13 4.42
CA VAL A 105 13.08 -2.88 4.71
C VAL A 105 11.85 -2.34 3.99
N LEU A 106 11.14 -3.23 3.32
CA LEU A 106 9.82 -3.02 2.75
C LEU A 106 8.80 -3.82 3.59
N VAL A 107 7.84 -3.14 4.20
CA VAL A 107 6.87 -3.76 5.10
C VAL A 107 5.49 -3.73 4.47
N GLU A 108 4.78 -4.84 4.49
CA GLU A 108 3.42 -4.90 3.98
C GLU A 108 2.49 -3.87 4.62
N LYS A 109 1.53 -3.45 3.81
CA LYS A 109 0.48 -2.53 4.26
C LYS A 109 -0.59 -3.27 5.10
N PRO A 110 -1.19 -2.56 6.05
CA PRO A 110 -0.69 -1.31 6.61
C PRO A 110 0.56 -1.56 7.46
N LEU A 111 1.43 -0.57 7.54
CA LEU A 111 2.70 -0.70 8.27
C LEU A 111 2.51 -1.13 9.72
N SER A 112 1.51 -0.55 10.37
CA SER A 112 1.14 -0.83 11.76
C SER A 112 -0.33 -0.47 12.02
N TYR A 113 -0.80 -0.71 13.24
CA TYR A 113 -2.09 -0.20 13.72
C TYR A 113 -2.00 1.24 14.21
N SER A 114 -0.81 1.65 14.65
CA SER A 114 -0.56 2.88 15.37
C SER A 114 0.30 3.84 14.54
N ALA A 115 -0.19 5.07 14.38
CA ALA A 115 0.56 6.13 13.74
C ALA A 115 1.80 6.52 14.55
N SER A 116 1.72 6.54 15.90
CA SER A 116 2.86 6.86 16.76
C SER A 116 3.97 5.82 16.68
N ASP A 117 3.60 4.51 16.64
CA ASP A 117 4.59 3.43 16.48
C ASP A 117 5.28 3.47 15.11
N ALA A 118 4.53 3.88 14.08
CA ALA A 118 5.08 4.11 12.74
C ALA A 118 6.05 5.29 12.71
N GLU A 119 5.74 6.40 13.38
CA GLU A 119 6.66 7.56 13.53
C GLU A 119 7.97 7.16 14.20
N GLU A 120 7.89 6.43 15.32
CA GLU A 120 9.07 5.93 16.04
C GLU A 120 9.90 4.99 15.17
N PHE A 121 9.25 4.08 14.46
CA PHE A 121 9.93 3.15 13.56
C PHE A 121 10.67 3.87 12.43
N PHE A 122 10.03 4.81 11.77
CA PHE A 122 10.65 5.57 10.69
C PHE A 122 11.79 6.48 11.18
N ALA A 123 11.66 7.06 12.36
CA ALA A 123 12.74 7.82 12.99
C ALA A 123 13.94 6.91 13.28
N HIS A 124 13.72 5.69 13.78
CA HIS A 124 14.75 4.69 14.01
C HIS A 124 15.46 4.26 12.71
N ALA A 125 14.70 3.93 11.66
CA ALA A 125 15.27 3.57 10.36
C ALA A 125 16.09 4.69 9.72
N THR A 126 15.61 5.94 9.83
CA THR A 126 16.33 7.12 9.36
C THR A 126 17.63 7.31 10.10
N ALA A 127 17.64 7.15 11.43
CA ALA A 127 18.85 7.24 12.25
C ALA A 127 19.88 6.13 11.93
N ALA A 128 19.39 4.94 11.56
CA ALA A 128 20.23 3.82 11.12
C ALA A 128 20.74 3.99 9.67
N GLY A 129 20.26 4.99 8.93
CA GLY A 129 20.68 5.25 7.54
C GLY A 129 20.19 4.22 6.54
N VAL A 130 19.11 3.49 6.85
CA VAL A 130 18.52 2.49 5.96
C VAL A 130 17.20 2.98 5.39
N LEU A 131 16.86 2.53 4.18
CA LEU A 131 15.55 2.78 3.59
C LEU A 131 14.50 1.89 4.28
N ALA A 132 13.45 2.52 4.79
CA ALA A 132 12.25 1.84 5.27
C ALA A 132 11.04 2.36 4.49
N MET A 133 10.21 1.46 3.95
CA MET A 133 9.00 1.82 3.20
C MET A 133 7.83 0.94 3.60
N GLU A 134 6.64 1.56 3.64
CA GLU A 134 5.39 0.80 3.57
C GLU A 134 5.13 0.32 2.14
N ALA A 135 4.66 -0.90 1.99
CA ALA A 135 4.33 -1.49 0.69
C ALA A 135 2.97 -1.00 0.15
N MET A 136 2.75 0.32 0.12
CA MET A 136 1.59 0.94 -0.52
C MET A 136 1.82 1.01 -2.04
N TRP A 137 1.83 -0.14 -2.66
CA TRP A 137 2.22 -0.36 -4.05
C TRP A 137 1.42 0.43 -5.09
N THR A 138 0.18 0.82 -4.77
CA THR A 138 -0.69 1.62 -5.63
C THR A 138 -0.10 2.98 -5.98
N ARG A 139 0.79 3.51 -5.14
CA ARG A 139 1.47 4.80 -5.35
C ARG A 139 2.52 4.75 -6.46
N TYR A 140 2.97 3.55 -6.82
CA TYR A 140 4.03 3.28 -7.79
C TYR A 140 3.50 2.80 -9.14
N LEU A 141 2.17 2.70 -9.31
CA LEU A 141 1.54 2.23 -10.54
C LEU A 141 1.59 3.28 -11.66
N PRO A 142 1.61 2.85 -12.94
CA PRO A 142 1.55 3.75 -14.09
C PRO A 142 0.39 4.74 -14.03
N VAL A 143 -0.80 4.29 -13.65
CA VAL A 143 -2.00 5.14 -13.52
C VAL A 143 -1.80 6.26 -12.49
N SER A 144 -1.08 5.99 -11.41
CA SER A 144 -0.77 7.00 -10.39
C SER A 144 0.21 8.06 -10.90
N ASP A 145 1.15 7.67 -11.77
CA ASP A 145 2.05 8.65 -12.41
C ASP A 145 1.32 9.49 -13.45
N VAL A 146 0.45 8.91 -14.25
CA VAL A 146 -0.40 9.67 -15.20
C VAL A 146 -1.20 10.73 -14.44
N TYR A 147 -1.84 10.36 -13.31
CA TYR A 147 -2.56 11.31 -12.49
C TYR A 147 -1.65 12.43 -11.94
N ARG A 148 -0.46 12.08 -11.41
CA ARG A 148 0.52 13.08 -10.93
C ARG A 148 0.89 14.07 -12.03
N GLN A 149 1.15 13.61 -13.25
CA GLN A 149 1.49 14.46 -14.38
C GLN A 149 0.37 15.45 -14.70
N LEU A 150 -0.89 15.03 -14.65
CA LEU A 150 -2.05 15.90 -14.89
C LEU A 150 -2.18 16.98 -13.81
N VAL A 151 -1.90 16.65 -12.56
CA VAL A 151 -1.87 17.60 -11.44
C VAL A 151 -0.69 18.56 -11.59
N GLU A 152 0.52 18.08 -11.85
CA GLU A 152 1.74 18.87 -12.05
C GLU A 152 1.59 19.88 -13.21
N ALA A 153 0.92 19.48 -14.28
CA ALA A 153 0.65 20.33 -15.44
C ALA A 153 -0.49 21.34 -15.19
N GLY A 154 -1.25 21.20 -14.10
CA GLY A 154 -2.43 22.04 -13.82
C GLY A 154 -3.62 21.80 -14.76
N GLU A 155 -3.62 20.69 -15.50
CA GLU A 155 -4.58 20.43 -16.58
C GLU A 155 -5.97 20.04 -16.09
N ILE A 156 -6.09 19.51 -14.87
CA ILE A 156 -7.35 19.01 -14.31
C ILE A 156 -7.94 19.94 -13.24
N GLY A 157 -7.32 21.10 -12.97
CA GLY A 157 -7.75 22.02 -11.93
C GLY A 157 -7.50 21.50 -10.50
N THR A 158 -8.13 22.15 -9.51
CA THR A 158 -7.96 21.81 -8.09
C THR A 158 -9.00 20.79 -7.63
N PRO A 159 -8.64 19.76 -6.85
CA PRO A 159 -9.61 18.82 -6.29
C PRO A 159 -10.62 19.50 -5.36
N GLU A 160 -11.91 19.23 -5.58
CA GLU A 160 -13.03 19.78 -4.80
C GLU A 160 -13.76 18.69 -4.01
N PHE A 161 -13.80 17.46 -4.56
CA PHE A 161 -14.48 16.34 -3.96
C PHE A 161 -13.81 15.04 -4.38
N PHE A 162 -13.69 14.10 -3.45
CA PHE A 162 -13.20 12.75 -3.71
C PHE A 162 -14.19 11.72 -3.19
N GLN A 163 -14.36 10.62 -3.92
CA GLN A 163 -15.14 9.47 -3.49
C GLN A 163 -14.40 8.19 -3.86
N ALA A 164 -14.34 7.25 -2.91
CA ALA A 164 -13.83 5.91 -3.17
C ALA A 164 -14.58 4.84 -2.36
N ASN A 165 -14.67 3.64 -2.95
CA ASN A 165 -15.27 2.48 -2.30
C ASN A 165 -14.28 1.33 -2.33
N PHE A 166 -14.10 0.67 -1.18
CA PHE A 166 -13.54 -0.68 -1.14
C PHE A 166 -14.43 -1.56 -0.29
N ALA A 167 -15.34 -2.25 -0.95
CA ALA A 167 -16.30 -3.11 -0.30
C ALA A 167 -16.43 -4.44 -1.06
N ASN A 168 -16.19 -5.54 -0.35
CA ASN A 168 -16.35 -6.89 -0.85
C ASN A 168 -16.85 -7.80 0.27
N ASP A 169 -17.72 -8.75 -0.05
CA ASP A 169 -18.19 -9.72 0.93
C ASP A 169 -17.11 -10.75 1.23
N ASN A 170 -16.38 -10.52 2.30
CA ASN A 170 -15.26 -11.32 2.78
C ASN A 170 -15.59 -12.12 4.06
N ARG A 171 -16.88 -12.33 4.37
CA ARG A 171 -17.32 -13.10 5.56
C ARG A 171 -16.74 -14.51 5.60
N HIS A 172 -16.38 -15.08 4.46
CA HIS A 172 -15.77 -16.39 4.33
C HIS A 172 -14.25 -16.41 4.61
N ILE A 173 -13.63 -15.25 4.79
CA ILE A 173 -12.18 -15.13 5.04
C ILE A 173 -11.95 -14.90 6.54
N GLU A 174 -11.92 -15.99 7.32
CA GLU A 174 -11.83 -15.95 8.79
C GLU A 174 -10.72 -15.03 9.31
N ARG A 175 -9.54 -15.01 8.68
CA ARG A 175 -8.42 -14.18 9.13
C ARG A 175 -8.75 -12.69 9.23
N LEU A 176 -9.65 -12.16 8.38
CA LEU A 176 -10.01 -10.73 8.36
C LEU A 176 -10.84 -10.32 9.59
N TRP A 177 -11.42 -11.28 10.28
CA TRP A 177 -12.32 -11.07 11.44
C TRP A 177 -11.63 -11.35 12.76
N THR A 178 -10.31 -11.32 12.79
CA THR A 178 -9.50 -11.54 13.99
C THR A 178 -8.72 -10.28 14.36
N PRO A 179 -8.42 -10.04 15.64
CA PRO A 179 -7.61 -8.89 16.06
C PRO A 179 -6.25 -8.78 15.35
N ALA A 180 -5.63 -9.91 15.02
CA ALA A 180 -4.32 -9.95 14.35
C ALA A 180 -4.33 -9.37 12.92
N SER A 181 -5.50 -9.28 12.27
CA SER A 181 -5.63 -8.70 10.93
C SER A 181 -5.84 -7.18 10.92
N GLY A 182 -6.23 -6.59 12.04
CA GLY A 182 -6.57 -5.17 12.12
C GLY A 182 -7.97 -4.80 11.60
N GLY A 183 -8.78 -5.80 11.22
CA GLY A 183 -10.11 -5.57 10.68
C GLY A 183 -10.12 -5.06 9.24
N ILE A 184 -11.29 -4.66 8.80
CA ILE A 184 -11.55 -4.27 7.40
C ILE A 184 -10.99 -2.88 7.10
N VAL A 185 -11.00 -1.94 8.04
CA VAL A 185 -10.42 -0.60 7.86
C VAL A 185 -8.92 -0.70 7.57
N HIS A 186 -8.18 -1.51 8.33
CA HIS A 186 -6.75 -1.65 8.14
C HIS A 186 -6.40 -2.51 6.91
N ASP A 187 -7.12 -3.61 6.65
CA ASP A 187 -6.78 -4.48 5.51
C ASP A 187 -7.23 -3.90 4.16
N MET A 188 -8.45 -3.40 4.07
CA MET A 188 -9.06 -2.90 2.83
C MET A 188 -9.18 -1.37 2.81
N GLY A 189 -9.60 -0.77 3.91
CA GLY A 189 -9.85 0.67 4.02
C GLY A 189 -8.61 1.52 3.89
N ILE A 190 -7.43 0.96 4.17
CA ILE A 190 -6.17 1.68 4.00
C ILE A 190 -5.96 2.13 2.54
N TYR A 191 -6.49 1.42 1.53
CA TYR A 191 -6.39 1.81 0.13
C TYR A 191 -7.19 3.09 -0.20
N PRO A 192 -8.51 3.19 0.07
CA PRO A 192 -9.24 4.43 -0.18
C PRO A 192 -8.76 5.57 0.72
N ILE A 193 -8.27 5.31 1.95
CA ILE A 193 -7.65 6.31 2.82
C ILE A 193 -6.37 6.87 2.17
N ALA A 194 -5.43 6.01 1.79
CA ALA A 194 -4.19 6.42 1.14
C ALA A 194 -4.43 7.12 -0.21
N PHE A 195 -5.50 6.75 -0.90
CA PHE A 195 -5.86 7.39 -2.15
C PHE A 195 -6.49 8.78 -1.92
N ALA A 196 -7.34 8.94 -0.88
CA ALA A 196 -7.85 10.23 -0.46
C ALA A 196 -6.70 11.19 -0.11
N GLN A 197 -5.72 10.74 0.66
CA GLN A 197 -4.54 11.53 0.99
C GLN A 197 -3.74 11.90 -0.26
N PHE A 198 -3.58 10.97 -1.21
CA PHE A 198 -2.87 11.20 -2.47
C PHE A 198 -3.48 12.33 -3.30
N VAL A 199 -4.79 12.41 -3.36
CA VAL A 199 -5.48 13.37 -4.24
C VAL A 199 -5.89 14.63 -3.52
N MET A 200 -6.18 14.58 -2.22
CA MET A 200 -6.75 15.69 -1.43
C MET A 200 -5.79 16.21 -0.34
N GLY A 201 -4.72 15.47 -0.01
CA GLY A 201 -3.86 15.77 1.13
C GLY A 201 -4.44 15.25 2.46
N ASN A 202 -3.86 15.73 3.57
CA ASN A 202 -4.30 15.34 4.92
C ASN A 202 -5.62 16.02 5.28
N PRO A 203 -6.62 15.29 5.82
CA PRO A 203 -7.87 15.89 6.26
C PRO A 203 -7.66 16.69 7.57
N SER A 204 -8.45 17.77 7.75
CA SER A 204 -8.52 18.55 9.00
C SER A 204 -9.59 18.03 9.94
N ALA A 205 -10.60 17.29 9.45
CA ALA A 205 -11.58 16.60 10.29
C ALA A 205 -11.99 15.26 9.66
N ILE A 206 -12.33 14.31 10.54
CA ILE A 206 -12.72 12.95 10.18
C ILE A 206 -14.05 12.66 10.88
N HIS A 207 -15.05 12.20 10.12
CA HIS A 207 -16.34 11.77 10.65
C HIS A 207 -16.62 10.38 10.12
N ALA A 208 -16.76 9.41 11.03
CA ALA A 208 -17.02 8.02 10.69
C ALA A 208 -18.23 7.50 11.47
N THR A 209 -19.07 6.73 10.77
CA THR A 209 -20.08 5.88 11.36
C THR A 209 -19.94 4.49 10.78
N GLY A 210 -20.33 3.46 11.51
CA GLY A 210 -20.13 2.12 11.03
C GLY A 210 -20.77 1.05 11.89
N ARG A 211 -20.39 -0.18 11.61
CA ARG A 211 -20.87 -1.36 12.31
C ARG A 211 -19.69 -2.25 12.68
N VAL A 212 -19.67 -2.70 13.93
CA VAL A 212 -18.71 -3.68 14.44
C VAL A 212 -19.38 -5.04 14.65
N THR A 213 -18.59 -6.10 14.64
CA THR A 213 -19.05 -7.46 15.00
C THR A 213 -19.22 -7.57 16.52
N ALA A 214 -19.78 -8.69 16.98
CA ALA A 214 -19.91 -8.97 18.43
C ALA A 214 -18.55 -9.04 19.13
N GLU A 215 -17.50 -9.40 18.40
CA GLU A 215 -16.11 -9.48 18.85
C GLU A 215 -15.37 -8.13 18.77
N GLY A 216 -16.07 -7.05 18.36
CA GLY A 216 -15.51 -5.71 18.27
C GLY A 216 -14.73 -5.41 16.99
N MET A 217 -14.75 -6.31 16.00
CA MET A 217 -14.09 -6.06 14.73
C MET A 217 -14.94 -5.16 13.83
N ASP A 218 -14.33 -4.21 13.14
CA ASP A 218 -15.01 -3.36 12.18
C ASP A 218 -15.50 -4.20 10.98
N ALA A 219 -16.76 -4.02 10.62
CA ALA A 219 -17.39 -4.74 9.51
C ALA A 219 -17.75 -3.84 8.35
N GLU A 220 -18.04 -2.58 8.65
CA GLU A 220 -18.50 -1.60 7.67
C GLU A 220 -18.30 -0.19 8.21
N SER A 221 -17.82 0.72 7.35
CA SER A 221 -17.56 2.12 7.71
C SER A 221 -18.00 3.06 6.60
N TYR A 222 -18.67 4.13 6.99
CA TYR A 222 -19.04 5.28 6.18
C TYR A 222 -18.25 6.48 6.70
N VAL A 223 -17.39 7.06 5.87
CA VAL A 223 -16.42 8.05 6.31
C VAL A 223 -16.56 9.32 5.48
N THR A 224 -16.60 10.46 6.16
CA THR A 224 -16.44 11.79 5.56
C THR A 224 -15.13 12.39 6.06
N LEU A 225 -14.27 12.82 5.14
CA LEU A 225 -13.07 13.59 5.45
C LEU A 225 -13.30 15.05 5.02
N GLU A 226 -12.95 16.01 5.87
CA GLU A 226 -13.03 17.44 5.58
C GLU A 226 -11.61 18.02 5.46
N TYR A 227 -11.46 19.04 4.62
CA TYR A 227 -10.18 19.71 4.36
C TYR A 227 -10.31 21.21 4.59
N ASP A 228 -9.24 21.88 5.05
CA ASP A 228 -9.23 23.29 5.41
C ASP A 228 -9.69 24.24 4.28
N TYR A 229 -9.53 23.82 3.03
CA TYR A 229 -9.98 24.56 1.85
C TYR A 229 -11.44 24.28 1.46
N GLY A 230 -12.22 23.61 2.32
CA GLY A 230 -13.67 23.41 2.20
C GLY A 230 -14.11 22.20 1.38
N SER A 231 -13.18 21.44 0.81
CA SER A 231 -13.46 20.21 0.07
C SER A 231 -13.76 19.03 0.99
N ARG A 232 -14.28 17.94 0.44
CA ARG A 232 -14.63 16.74 1.18
C ARG A 232 -14.30 15.47 0.43
N SER A 233 -14.08 14.38 1.19
CA SER A 233 -14.05 13.01 0.66
C SER A 233 -15.13 12.15 1.30
N LEU A 234 -15.66 11.21 0.52
CA LEU A 234 -16.57 10.16 0.99
C LEU A 234 -15.92 8.79 0.75
N LEU A 235 -15.76 8.01 1.80
CA LEU A 235 -15.22 6.65 1.69
C LEU A 235 -16.26 5.65 2.20
N TYR A 236 -16.47 4.59 1.42
CA TYR A 236 -17.25 3.44 1.84
C TYR A 236 -16.34 2.20 1.90
N ILE A 237 -16.27 1.58 3.07
CA ILE A 237 -15.40 0.44 3.38
C ILE A 237 -16.29 -0.65 3.97
N SER A 238 -16.27 -1.86 3.39
CA SER A 238 -17.09 -2.96 3.92
C SER A 238 -16.50 -4.34 3.64
N GLY A 239 -16.50 -5.19 4.65
CA GLY A 239 -16.21 -6.62 4.54
C GLY A 239 -17.47 -7.48 4.37
N THR A 240 -18.66 -6.88 4.31
CA THR A 240 -19.96 -7.59 4.29
C THR A 240 -20.86 -7.23 3.12
N ALA A 241 -20.51 -6.24 2.32
CA ALA A 241 -21.21 -5.84 1.11
C ALA A 241 -20.25 -5.83 -0.07
N THR A 242 -20.76 -5.95 -1.29
CA THR A 242 -19.97 -5.86 -2.52
C THR A 242 -20.49 -4.73 -3.40
N VAL A 243 -19.61 -3.79 -3.72
CA VAL A 243 -19.83 -2.73 -4.72
C VAL A 243 -18.60 -2.58 -5.60
N PRO A 244 -18.71 -1.95 -6.79
CA PRO A 244 -17.54 -1.67 -7.62
C PRO A 244 -16.48 -0.91 -6.84
N CYS A 245 -15.23 -1.38 -6.89
CA CYS A 245 -14.09 -0.77 -6.21
C CYS A 245 -13.54 0.37 -7.07
N THR A 246 -14.18 1.55 -7.02
CA THR A 246 -13.89 2.71 -7.86
C THR A 246 -13.42 3.89 -7.04
N ALA A 247 -12.71 4.83 -7.71
CA ALA A 247 -12.33 6.12 -7.15
C ALA A 247 -12.63 7.23 -8.14
N THR A 248 -13.23 8.33 -7.67
CA THR A 248 -13.61 9.47 -8.49
C THR A 248 -13.22 10.78 -7.80
N ILE A 249 -12.65 11.69 -8.56
CA ILE A 249 -12.26 13.04 -8.12
C ILE A 249 -13.05 14.03 -8.96
N SER A 250 -13.83 14.90 -8.34
CA SER A 250 -14.32 16.12 -8.97
C SER A 250 -13.34 17.25 -8.68
N THR A 251 -12.89 17.91 -9.71
CA THR A 251 -11.99 19.06 -9.60
C THR A 251 -12.73 20.34 -10.05
N SER A 252 -12.09 21.49 -9.98
CA SER A 252 -12.69 22.75 -10.43
C SER A 252 -13.07 22.75 -11.92
N THR A 253 -12.38 21.96 -12.75
CA THR A 253 -12.58 21.95 -14.20
C THR A 253 -13.03 20.61 -14.77
N ASN A 254 -12.66 19.48 -14.16
CA ASN A 254 -12.84 18.15 -14.71
C ASN A 254 -13.40 17.16 -13.66
N MET A 255 -13.72 15.97 -14.13
CA MET A 255 -13.90 14.79 -13.30
C MET A 255 -12.85 13.75 -13.72
N VAL A 256 -12.13 13.17 -12.76
CA VAL A 256 -11.19 12.06 -12.98
C VAL A 256 -11.75 10.82 -12.31
N THR A 257 -11.92 9.75 -13.08
CA THR A 257 -12.39 8.44 -12.55
C THR A 257 -11.33 7.39 -12.80
N PHE A 258 -10.94 6.68 -11.74
CA PHE A 258 -10.08 5.50 -11.84
C PHE A 258 -10.93 4.26 -12.04
N ASP A 259 -10.51 3.41 -12.97
CA ASP A 259 -11.24 2.19 -13.32
C ASP A 259 -11.28 1.20 -12.15
N HIS A 260 -12.26 0.32 -12.19
CA HIS A 260 -12.36 -0.78 -11.24
C HIS A 260 -11.40 -1.93 -11.59
N PRO A 261 -10.64 -2.44 -10.61
CA PRO A 261 -10.44 -1.96 -9.25
C PRO A 261 -9.30 -0.92 -9.19
N PHE A 262 -9.56 0.24 -8.57
CA PHE A 262 -8.65 1.41 -8.60
C PHE A 262 -7.26 1.17 -7.99
N PHE A 263 -7.09 0.12 -7.21
CA PHE A 263 -5.84 -0.18 -6.47
C PHE A 263 -4.89 -1.13 -7.20
N VAL A 264 -5.20 -1.55 -8.42
CA VAL A 264 -4.32 -2.38 -9.28
C VAL A 264 -3.93 -1.61 -10.55
N PRO A 265 -2.97 -2.09 -11.36
CA PRO A 265 -2.73 -1.54 -12.69
C PRO A 265 -4.03 -1.56 -13.51
N THR A 266 -4.49 -0.39 -13.91
CA THR A 266 -5.76 -0.21 -14.58
C THR A 266 -5.71 1.06 -15.45
N GLY A 267 -6.77 1.84 -15.50
CA GLY A 267 -6.86 3.07 -16.26
C GLY A 267 -7.50 4.20 -15.49
N LEU A 268 -7.56 5.37 -16.14
CA LEU A 268 -8.33 6.51 -15.68
C LEU A 268 -9.00 7.23 -16.85
N SER A 269 -10.12 7.86 -16.56
CA SER A 269 -10.80 8.79 -17.47
C SER A 269 -10.70 10.21 -16.94
N VAL A 270 -10.44 11.17 -17.82
CA VAL A 270 -10.57 12.61 -17.52
C VAL A 270 -11.70 13.14 -18.37
N SER A 271 -12.79 13.53 -17.73
CA SER A 271 -14.02 14.00 -18.37
C SER A 271 -14.29 15.46 -18.03
N ASN A 272 -15.01 16.16 -18.93
CA ASN A 272 -15.58 17.44 -18.59
C ASN A 272 -16.73 17.29 -17.57
N LYS A 273 -17.26 18.40 -17.08
CA LYS A 273 -18.36 18.43 -16.10
C LYS A 273 -19.75 18.54 -16.76
N ASP A 274 -19.88 18.17 -18.04
CA ASP A 274 -21.20 18.12 -18.70
C ASP A 274 -21.98 16.85 -18.29
N LEU A 275 -23.26 16.81 -18.66
CA LEU A 275 -24.14 15.70 -18.31
C LEU A 275 -23.68 14.34 -18.84
N TYR A 276 -22.92 14.34 -19.93
CA TYR A 276 -22.49 13.12 -20.63
C TYR A 276 -21.07 12.70 -20.29
N PHE A 277 -20.36 13.46 -19.44
CA PHE A 277 -18.97 13.20 -19.02
C PHE A 277 -18.04 12.91 -20.20
N THR A 278 -18.15 13.74 -21.25
CA THR A 278 -17.32 13.59 -22.44
C THR A 278 -15.85 13.81 -22.08
N GLY A 279 -14.97 12.92 -22.49
CA GLY A 279 -13.55 13.02 -22.15
C GLY A 279 -12.68 11.98 -22.79
N GLU A 280 -11.47 11.85 -22.27
CA GLU A 280 -10.44 10.91 -22.72
C GLU A 280 -10.21 9.82 -21.68
N HIS A 281 -9.87 8.63 -22.16
CA HIS A 281 -9.52 7.49 -21.33
C HIS A 281 -8.09 7.04 -21.61
N TRP A 282 -7.33 6.81 -20.55
CA TRP A 282 -6.03 6.17 -20.57
C TRP A 282 -6.12 4.80 -19.90
N ALA A 283 -5.55 3.77 -20.52
CA ALA A 283 -5.47 2.42 -19.96
C ALA A 283 -4.01 1.95 -19.90
N ASP A 284 -3.66 1.26 -18.83
CA ASP A 284 -2.39 0.55 -18.74
C ASP A 284 -2.39 -0.64 -19.71
N THR A 285 -1.55 -0.57 -20.73
CA THR A 285 -1.37 -1.62 -21.73
C THR A 285 -0.08 -2.41 -21.56
N THR A 286 0.61 -2.23 -20.43
CA THR A 286 1.84 -2.98 -20.13
C THR A 286 1.55 -4.45 -19.85
N ALA A 287 2.59 -5.28 -19.87
CA ALA A 287 2.47 -6.70 -19.50
C ALA A 287 2.33 -6.91 -17.99
N VAL A 288 2.52 -5.86 -17.19
CA VAL A 288 2.41 -5.91 -15.71
C VAL A 288 0.96 -5.64 -15.32
N GLN A 289 0.21 -6.69 -15.01
CA GLN A 289 -1.20 -6.61 -14.70
C GLN A 289 -1.52 -7.18 -13.30
N GLY A 290 -2.63 -6.76 -12.72
CA GLY A 290 -3.06 -7.22 -11.40
C GLY A 290 -1.98 -7.02 -10.34
N HIS A 291 -1.76 -8.02 -9.50
CA HIS A 291 -0.76 -7.96 -8.45
C HIS A 291 0.70 -8.03 -8.94
N ASP A 292 0.95 -8.28 -10.23
CA ASP A 292 2.30 -8.11 -10.79
C ASP A 292 2.78 -6.65 -10.67
N GLY A 293 1.88 -5.69 -10.47
CA GLY A 293 2.18 -4.30 -10.12
C GLY A 293 3.06 -4.12 -8.87
N LEU A 294 3.12 -5.12 -7.98
CA LEU A 294 4.07 -5.14 -6.86
C LEU A 294 5.54 -5.01 -7.33
N SER A 295 5.85 -5.40 -8.56
CA SER A 295 7.18 -5.26 -9.15
C SER A 295 7.62 -3.79 -9.32
N TYR A 296 6.68 -2.86 -9.52
CA TYR A 296 7.01 -1.45 -9.63
C TYR A 296 7.55 -0.90 -8.32
N GLN A 297 6.88 -1.14 -7.18
CA GLN A 297 7.38 -0.66 -5.89
C GLN A 297 8.76 -1.24 -5.54
N ALA A 298 9.02 -2.52 -5.86
CA ALA A 298 10.32 -3.13 -5.66
C ALA A 298 11.41 -2.47 -6.50
N SER A 299 11.09 -2.05 -7.72
CA SER A 299 12.01 -1.33 -8.60
C SER A 299 12.33 0.07 -8.07
N TYR A 300 11.31 0.82 -7.64
CA TYR A 300 11.51 2.13 -7.00
C TYR A 300 12.27 2.00 -5.68
N PHE A 301 11.98 0.96 -4.89
CA PHE A 301 12.73 0.66 -3.67
C PHE A 301 14.22 0.48 -3.96
N ALA A 302 14.56 -0.35 -4.95
CA ALA A 302 15.95 -0.58 -5.35
C ALA A 302 16.63 0.70 -5.86
N GLN A 303 15.91 1.52 -6.61
CA GLN A 303 16.40 2.83 -7.05
C GLN A 303 16.71 3.74 -5.85
N TYR A 304 15.80 3.83 -4.88
CA TYR A 304 15.98 4.68 -3.69
C TYR A 304 17.12 4.20 -2.80
N VAL A 305 17.32 2.88 -2.68
CA VAL A 305 18.51 2.32 -2.01
C VAL A 305 19.78 2.78 -2.71
N SER A 306 19.84 2.70 -4.04
CA SER A 306 21.01 3.13 -4.82
C SER A 306 21.30 4.64 -4.72
N GLU A 307 20.28 5.44 -4.44
CA GLU A 307 20.37 6.89 -4.20
C GLU A 307 20.73 7.23 -2.74
N GLY A 308 20.85 6.25 -1.86
CA GLY A 308 21.11 6.46 -0.43
C GLY A 308 19.95 7.11 0.32
N ARG A 309 18.73 6.96 -0.15
CA ARG A 309 17.54 7.48 0.53
C ARG A 309 17.15 6.63 1.73
N THR A 310 16.54 7.28 2.70
CA THR A 310 15.90 6.62 3.86
C THR A 310 14.38 6.64 3.78
N ASP A 311 13.80 7.43 2.86
CA ASP A 311 12.35 7.61 2.66
C ASP A 311 12.00 7.63 1.17
N SER A 312 10.74 7.37 0.85
CA SER A 312 10.19 7.42 -0.51
C SER A 312 9.57 8.78 -0.85
N PRO A 313 9.90 9.38 -2.01
CA PRO A 313 9.24 10.61 -2.45
C PRO A 313 7.82 10.39 -2.99
N LEU A 314 7.42 9.15 -3.32
CA LEU A 314 6.12 8.84 -3.90
C LEU A 314 5.08 8.41 -2.86
N HIS A 315 5.53 7.86 -1.76
CA HIS A 315 4.75 7.52 -0.58
C HIS A 315 5.67 7.63 0.63
N SER A 316 5.67 8.81 1.24
CA SER A 316 6.62 9.16 2.30
C SER A 316 6.25 8.56 3.65
N HIS A 317 7.19 8.57 4.59
CA HIS A 317 6.91 8.26 6.00
C HIS A 317 5.75 9.08 6.54
N ALA A 318 5.69 10.37 6.19
CA ALA A 318 4.58 11.26 6.60
C ALA A 318 3.24 10.84 5.98
N ASP A 319 3.22 10.33 4.75
CA ASP A 319 2.01 9.81 4.11
C ASP A 319 1.51 8.56 4.83
N THR A 320 2.39 7.60 5.13
CA THR A 320 2.03 6.40 5.91
C THR A 320 1.45 6.76 7.27
N VAL A 321 2.12 7.64 8.02
CA VAL A 321 1.66 8.09 9.33
C VAL A 321 0.31 8.80 9.24
N GLY A 322 0.13 9.67 8.24
CA GLY A 322 -1.14 10.35 7.99
C GLY A 322 -2.29 9.38 7.71
N ASN A 323 -2.04 8.35 6.91
CA ASN A 323 -3.03 7.30 6.61
C ASN A 323 -3.42 6.52 7.86
N LEU A 324 -2.45 6.14 8.70
CA LEU A 324 -2.70 5.42 9.95
C LEU A 324 -3.51 6.26 10.94
N ARG A 325 -3.24 7.58 11.07
CA ARG A 325 -4.06 8.47 11.89
C ARG A 325 -5.52 8.51 11.45
N VAL A 326 -5.77 8.50 10.13
CA VAL A 326 -7.15 8.42 9.61
C VAL A 326 -7.78 7.08 9.96
N ALA A 327 -7.06 5.96 9.78
CA ALA A 327 -7.56 4.63 10.11
C ALA A 327 -7.86 4.48 11.62
N GLU A 328 -6.97 4.95 12.49
CA GLU A 328 -7.18 4.99 13.96
C GLU A 328 -8.44 5.78 14.32
N ALA A 329 -8.59 7.00 13.78
CA ALA A 329 -9.75 7.85 14.07
C ALA A 329 -11.06 7.23 13.58
N ILE A 330 -11.07 6.52 12.46
CA ILE A 330 -12.24 5.78 11.97
C ILE A 330 -12.60 4.68 12.97
N CYS A 331 -11.62 3.83 13.33
CA CYS A 331 -11.84 2.72 14.29
C CYS A 331 -12.35 3.23 15.66
N GLU A 332 -11.75 4.29 16.18
CA GLU A 332 -12.18 4.91 17.44
C GLU A 332 -13.64 5.40 17.37
N GLN A 333 -14.02 6.12 16.30
CA GLN A 333 -15.36 6.69 16.18
C GLN A 333 -16.45 5.64 16.00
N ILE A 334 -16.16 4.51 15.33
CA ILE A 334 -17.13 3.42 15.17
C ILE A 334 -17.12 2.43 16.34
N GLY A 335 -16.23 2.61 17.33
CA GLY A 335 -16.09 1.72 18.48
C GLY A 335 -15.46 0.36 18.13
N ALA A 336 -14.70 0.28 17.06
CA ALA A 336 -13.91 -0.90 16.72
C ALA A 336 -12.64 -0.93 17.57
N TYR A 337 -12.22 -2.13 17.95
CA TYR A 337 -10.96 -2.29 18.68
C TYR A 337 -9.79 -1.83 17.79
N PRO A 338 -8.87 -1.02 18.32
CA PRO A 338 -7.52 -0.98 17.81
C PRO A 338 -6.91 -2.34 18.12
N SER A 339 -6.70 -3.14 17.11
CA SER A 339 -6.06 -4.43 17.19
C SER A 339 -4.59 -4.21 17.56
N GLY A 340 -4.22 -4.53 18.78
CA GLY A 340 -2.82 -4.42 19.21
C GLY A 340 -2.62 -4.14 20.69
N GLN A 341 -3.70 -4.18 21.53
CA GLN A 341 -3.58 -4.23 22.99
C GLN A 341 -3.79 -5.64 23.52
#